data_59fef8d7bbdfc5ac8389634bbe56b7c5
#
_entry.id   59fef8d7bbdfc5ac8389634bbe56b7c5
#
_cell.length_a   1.000
_cell.length_b   1.000
_cell.length_c   1.000
_cell.angle_alpha   90.00
_cell.angle_beta   90.00
_cell.angle_gamma   90.00
#
_symmetry.space_group_name_H-M   'P 1'
#
loop_
_entity.id
_entity.type
_entity.pdbx_description
1 polymer ?
#
loop_
_entity_poly.entity_id
_entity_poly.type
_entity_poly.pdbx_seq_one_letter_code
_entity_poly.pdbx_strand_id
1 'polypeptide(L)'
;MRGSFQTIARVLAAGAVAAGLSLPAMAQEDTIKVGVLHSLSGTMAISETTLKDTMLFLIDEQNKKGGVLGKKLEAVVVDPASDWPLFAEKARELISVNKVAAVFGCWTSVSRKSVLPVFKELNSILFYPVQYEGEESQRNVFYTGAAPNQQAIPAVDYLMANEGVERWVLAGTDYVYPRTTN
;
A
#
# COMPACT_ATOMS: atom_id res chain seq x y z
N MET A 1 -44.92 77.16 -38.76
CA MET A 1 -43.54 77.44 -38.31
C MET A 1 -43.10 76.26 -37.50
N ARG A 2 -42.04 75.63 -37.93
CA ARG A 2 -41.03 74.80 -37.18
C ARG A 2 -41.60 73.85 -36.13
N GLY A 3 -41.67 72.57 -36.24
CA GLY A 3 -40.64 71.64 -36.68
C GLY A 3 -39.89 71.14 -35.49
N SER A 4 -40.19 70.04 -34.92
CA SER A 4 -39.24 69.37 -34.11
C SER A 4 -39.51 67.88 -34.19
N PHE A 5 -38.72 67.24 -35.03
CA PHE A 5 -38.58 65.80 -35.10
C PHE A 5 -37.69 65.39 -33.93
N GLN A 6 -38.25 64.78 -32.95
CA GLN A 6 -37.43 64.10 -31.95
C GLN A 6 -37.25 62.63 -32.32
N THR A 7 -36.05 62.33 -32.55
CA THR A 7 -35.42 61.07 -32.91
C THR A 7 -35.72 60.02 -31.85
N ILE A 8 -36.44 58.97 -32.29
CA ILE A 8 -36.57 57.73 -31.46
C ILE A 8 -35.24 57.02 -31.44
N ALA A 9 -34.58 57.13 -30.29
CA ALA A 9 -33.35 56.36 -30.05
C ALA A 9 -33.67 54.86 -29.97
N ARG A 10 -33.14 54.13 -30.89
CA ARG A 10 -33.17 52.66 -30.90
C ARG A 10 -32.21 52.16 -29.83
N VAL A 11 -32.75 51.72 -28.72
CA VAL A 11 -31.97 50.91 -27.79
C VAL A 11 -32.04 49.46 -28.27
N LEU A 12 -31.08 49.08 -29.04
CA LEU A 12 -30.79 47.68 -29.31
C LEU A 12 -30.04 47.14 -28.08
N ALA A 13 -30.78 46.52 -27.17
CA ALA A 13 -30.20 45.70 -26.12
C ALA A 13 -29.65 44.43 -26.78
N ALA A 14 -28.36 44.40 -27.06
CA ALA A 14 -27.65 43.21 -27.43
C ALA A 14 -27.58 42.30 -26.19
N GLY A 15 -28.54 41.38 -26.09
CA GLY A 15 -28.47 40.27 -25.13
C GLY A 15 -27.31 39.35 -25.50
N ALA A 16 -26.15 39.55 -24.89
CA ALA A 16 -25.08 38.59 -24.94
C ALA A 16 -25.53 37.37 -24.14
N VAL A 17 -26.04 36.37 -24.81
CA VAL A 17 -26.19 35.01 -24.27
C VAL A 17 -24.79 34.48 -24.08
N ALA A 18 -24.22 34.68 -22.87
CA ALA A 18 -23.06 33.97 -22.43
C ALA A 18 -23.49 32.50 -22.23
N ALA A 19 -23.44 31.73 -23.32
CA ALA A 19 -23.46 30.27 -23.21
C ALA A 19 -22.20 29.86 -22.44
N GLY A 20 -22.34 29.80 -21.13
CA GLY A 20 -21.30 29.23 -20.28
C GLY A 20 -21.06 27.80 -20.75
N LEU A 21 -19.99 27.60 -21.50
CA LEU A 21 -19.38 26.30 -21.70
C LEU A 21 -18.92 25.82 -20.31
N SER A 22 -19.85 25.24 -19.55
CA SER A 22 -19.49 24.39 -18.43
C SER A 22 -18.76 23.18 -19.02
N LEU A 23 -17.44 23.31 -19.19
CA LEU A 23 -16.59 22.15 -19.35
C LEU A 23 -16.97 21.22 -18.18
N PRO A 24 -17.33 19.96 -18.45
CA PRO A 24 -17.47 19.02 -17.35
C PRO A 24 -16.11 19.04 -16.64
N ALA A 25 -16.06 19.52 -15.42
CA ALA A 25 -14.95 19.26 -14.56
C ALA A 25 -14.82 17.73 -14.60
N MET A 26 -13.76 17.24 -15.24
CA MET A 26 -13.38 15.83 -15.12
C MET A 26 -13.24 15.63 -13.62
N ALA A 27 -14.27 15.10 -13.00
CA ALA A 27 -14.19 14.69 -11.62
C ALA A 27 -13.02 13.71 -11.60
N GLN A 28 -11.90 14.14 -11.04
CA GLN A 28 -10.81 13.25 -10.76
C GLN A 28 -11.44 12.12 -9.96
N GLU A 29 -11.48 10.91 -10.52
CA GLU A 29 -12.07 9.77 -9.82
C GLU A 29 -11.38 9.74 -8.46
N ASP A 30 -12.16 9.95 -7.41
CA ASP A 30 -11.68 9.99 -6.04
C ASP A 30 -11.28 8.56 -5.66
N THR A 31 -10.01 8.22 -5.89
CA THR A 31 -9.45 6.91 -5.64
C THR A 31 -8.88 6.82 -4.23
N ILE A 32 -8.83 5.61 -3.67
CA ILE A 32 -8.08 5.33 -2.45
C ILE A 32 -6.73 4.77 -2.87
N LYS A 33 -5.67 5.53 -2.65
CA LYS A 33 -4.31 5.07 -2.93
C LYS A 33 -3.87 4.07 -1.87
N VAL A 34 -3.28 2.95 -2.32
CA VAL A 34 -2.66 1.94 -1.48
C VAL A 34 -1.22 1.71 -1.92
N GLY A 35 -0.30 1.71 -0.97
CA GLY A 35 1.11 1.49 -1.22
C GLY A 35 1.42 -0.01 -1.38
N VAL A 36 2.24 -0.34 -2.36
CA VAL A 36 2.79 -1.69 -2.56
C VAL A 36 4.31 -1.58 -2.48
N LEU A 37 4.86 -2.08 -1.37
CA LEU A 37 6.27 -1.93 -1.00
C LEU A 37 6.96 -3.29 -1.05
N HIS A 38 7.44 -3.66 -2.22
CA HIS A 38 8.13 -4.91 -2.49
C HIS A 38 9.33 -4.71 -3.41
N SER A 39 10.44 -5.41 -3.13
CA SER A 39 11.63 -5.36 -3.99
C SER A 39 11.35 -5.98 -5.36
N LEU A 40 11.52 -5.18 -6.40
CA LEU A 40 11.37 -5.59 -7.80
C LEU A 40 12.74 -5.80 -8.44
N SER A 41 13.79 -5.41 -7.76
CA SER A 41 15.19 -5.62 -8.10
C SER A 41 16.00 -6.09 -6.89
N GLY A 42 17.25 -6.52 -7.14
CA GLY A 42 18.11 -7.09 -6.10
C GLY A 42 17.76 -8.53 -5.75
N THR A 43 18.31 -9.03 -4.62
CA THR A 43 18.27 -10.45 -4.25
C THR A 43 16.89 -10.97 -3.86
N MET A 44 16.00 -10.10 -3.40
CA MET A 44 14.64 -10.49 -2.98
C MET A 44 13.61 -10.41 -4.12
N ALA A 45 13.97 -9.87 -5.28
CA ALA A 45 13.05 -9.70 -6.41
C ALA A 45 12.36 -11.00 -6.84
N ILE A 46 13.06 -12.13 -6.77
CA ILE A 46 12.54 -13.45 -7.12
C ILE A 46 11.28 -13.83 -6.32
N SER A 47 11.19 -13.41 -5.06
CA SER A 47 10.04 -13.68 -4.19
C SER A 47 9.06 -12.52 -4.17
N GLU A 48 9.55 -11.27 -4.08
CA GLU A 48 8.72 -10.11 -3.84
C GLU A 48 7.97 -9.62 -5.09
N THR A 49 8.46 -9.92 -6.30
CA THR A 49 7.72 -9.62 -7.55
C THR A 49 6.38 -10.33 -7.57
N THR A 50 6.33 -11.61 -7.17
CA THR A 50 5.08 -12.38 -7.10
C THR A 50 4.10 -11.78 -6.08
N LEU A 51 4.60 -11.28 -4.95
CA LEU A 51 3.74 -10.61 -3.95
C LEU A 51 3.15 -9.30 -4.51
N LYS A 52 3.96 -8.51 -5.21
CA LYS A 52 3.49 -7.31 -5.91
C LYS A 52 2.41 -7.68 -6.94
N ASP A 53 2.63 -8.68 -7.77
CA ASP A 53 1.66 -9.11 -8.78
C ASP A 53 0.35 -9.60 -8.15
N THR A 54 0.44 -10.34 -7.04
CA THR A 54 -0.73 -10.77 -6.26
C THR A 54 -1.51 -9.57 -5.73
N MET A 55 -0.83 -8.56 -5.20
CA MET A 55 -1.50 -7.35 -4.72
C MET A 55 -2.20 -6.59 -5.84
N LEU A 56 -1.56 -6.44 -7.00
CA LEU A 56 -2.18 -5.78 -8.16
C LEU A 56 -3.41 -6.56 -8.65
N PHE A 57 -3.33 -7.87 -8.68
CA PHE A 57 -4.47 -8.72 -9.02
C PHE A 57 -5.63 -8.55 -8.03
N LEU A 58 -5.36 -8.55 -6.72
CA LEU A 58 -6.39 -8.38 -5.70
C LEU A 58 -7.03 -6.99 -5.74
N ILE A 59 -6.24 -5.95 -6.03
CA ILE A 59 -6.75 -4.58 -6.22
C ILE A 59 -7.68 -4.54 -7.43
N ASP A 60 -7.30 -5.14 -8.56
CA ASP A 60 -8.15 -5.22 -9.75
C ASP A 60 -9.46 -5.97 -9.48
N GLU A 61 -9.38 -7.13 -8.81
CA GLU A 61 -10.57 -7.90 -8.43
C GLU A 61 -11.49 -7.11 -7.46
N GLN A 62 -10.91 -6.37 -6.52
CA GLN A 62 -11.71 -5.52 -5.62
C GLN A 62 -12.36 -4.35 -6.38
N ASN A 63 -11.65 -3.79 -7.35
CA ASN A 63 -12.17 -2.71 -8.19
C ASN A 63 -13.31 -3.17 -9.10
N LYS A 64 -13.26 -4.40 -9.61
CA LYS A 64 -14.38 -5.03 -10.36
C LYS A 64 -15.63 -5.19 -9.49
N LYS A 65 -15.44 -5.41 -8.17
CA LYS A 65 -16.55 -5.50 -7.20
C LYS A 65 -17.07 -4.14 -6.71
N GLY A 66 -16.56 -3.03 -7.24
CA GLY A 66 -16.99 -1.67 -6.89
C GLY A 66 -16.04 -0.93 -5.95
N GLY A 67 -14.84 -1.46 -5.72
CA GLY A 67 -13.82 -0.81 -4.89
C GLY A 67 -14.08 -0.93 -3.39
N VAL A 68 -13.68 0.08 -2.65
CA VAL A 68 -13.86 0.19 -1.20
C VAL A 68 -14.60 1.50 -0.91
N LEU A 69 -15.69 1.44 -0.15
CA LEU A 69 -16.54 2.61 0.13
C LEU A 69 -17.02 3.34 -1.14
N GLY A 70 -17.24 2.61 -2.22
CA GLY A 70 -17.66 3.18 -3.51
C GLY A 70 -16.52 3.84 -4.31
N LYS A 71 -15.28 3.78 -3.85
CA LYS A 71 -14.11 4.33 -4.51
C LYS A 71 -13.21 3.22 -5.04
N LYS A 72 -12.60 3.44 -6.20
CA LYS A 72 -11.60 2.50 -6.71
C LYS A 72 -10.30 2.60 -5.93
N LEU A 73 -9.61 1.48 -5.82
CA LEU A 73 -8.24 1.42 -5.28
C LEU A 73 -7.24 1.73 -6.39
N GLU A 74 -6.25 2.53 -6.06
CA GLU A 74 -5.12 2.86 -6.93
C GLU A 74 -3.83 2.37 -6.28
N ALA A 75 -3.13 1.45 -6.95
CA ALA A 75 -1.85 0.94 -6.45
C ALA A 75 -0.72 1.94 -6.72
N VAL A 76 0.03 2.29 -5.68
CA VAL A 76 1.30 3.01 -5.79
C VAL A 76 2.41 2.03 -5.49
N VAL A 77 3.08 1.56 -6.53
CA VAL A 77 4.14 0.54 -6.43
C VAL A 77 5.50 1.23 -6.34
N VAL A 78 6.33 0.80 -5.40
CA VAL A 78 7.71 1.28 -5.24
C VAL A 78 8.67 0.09 -5.12
N ASP A 79 9.89 0.28 -5.62
CA ASP A 79 10.97 -0.70 -5.55
C ASP A 79 12.03 -0.24 -4.55
N PRO A 80 12.17 -0.90 -3.39
CA PRO A 80 13.26 -0.66 -2.46
C PRO A 80 14.53 -1.47 -2.77
N ALA A 81 14.63 -2.12 -3.93
CA ALA A 81 15.82 -2.75 -4.50
C ALA A 81 16.56 -3.72 -3.54
N SER A 82 15.84 -4.39 -2.64
CA SER A 82 16.41 -5.27 -1.60
C SER A 82 17.38 -4.56 -0.64
N ASP A 83 17.28 -3.25 -0.53
CA ASP A 83 18.08 -2.41 0.35
C ASP A 83 17.26 -1.93 1.55
N TRP A 84 17.68 -2.28 2.76
CA TRP A 84 16.88 -2.05 3.97
C TRP A 84 16.72 -0.56 4.33
N PRO A 85 17.73 0.29 4.24
CA PRO A 85 17.55 1.74 4.32
C PRO A 85 16.57 2.29 3.30
N LEU A 86 16.65 1.84 2.04
CA LEU A 86 15.75 2.27 0.99
C LEU A 86 14.29 1.84 1.23
N PHE A 87 14.05 0.70 1.91
CA PHE A 87 12.70 0.35 2.37
C PHE A 87 12.09 1.45 3.24
N ALA A 88 12.86 1.99 4.19
CA ALA A 88 12.39 3.06 5.07
C ALA A 88 12.12 4.36 4.31
N GLU A 89 12.98 4.72 3.35
CA GLU A 89 12.77 5.89 2.49
C GLU A 89 11.53 5.75 1.63
N LYS A 90 11.34 4.59 0.98
CA LYS A 90 10.17 4.30 0.14
C LYS A 90 8.87 4.22 0.95
N ALA A 91 8.91 3.70 2.16
CA ALA A 91 7.77 3.78 3.07
C ALA A 91 7.39 5.23 3.38
N ARG A 92 8.37 6.09 3.67
CA ARG A 92 8.15 7.52 3.92
C ARG A 92 7.61 8.23 2.68
N GLU A 93 8.11 7.92 1.48
CA GLU A 93 7.62 8.44 0.22
C GLU A 93 6.14 8.08 0.00
N LEU A 94 5.77 6.81 0.16
CA LEU A 94 4.39 6.34 0.04
C LEU A 94 3.44 7.09 0.97
N ILE A 95 3.83 7.26 2.23
CA ILE A 95 2.97 7.87 3.24
C ILE A 95 2.93 9.39 3.10
N SER A 96 4.09 10.05 2.99
CA SER A 96 4.20 11.50 3.08
C SER A 96 3.98 12.22 1.76
N VAL A 97 4.40 11.63 0.63
CA VAL A 97 4.30 12.21 -0.71
C VAL A 97 3.08 11.69 -1.43
N ASN A 98 2.98 10.36 -1.58
CA ASN A 98 1.87 9.74 -2.32
C ASN A 98 0.55 9.73 -1.56
N LYS A 99 0.58 9.93 -0.22
CA LYS A 99 -0.61 9.98 0.64
C LYS A 99 -1.44 8.69 0.59
N VAL A 100 -0.79 7.55 0.58
CA VAL A 100 -1.48 6.26 0.59
C VAL A 100 -2.23 6.04 1.91
N ALA A 101 -3.38 5.40 1.85
CA ALA A 101 -4.21 5.09 3.02
C ALA A 101 -3.61 3.97 3.89
N ALA A 102 -2.95 3.02 3.26
CA ALA A 102 -2.25 1.91 3.90
C ALA A 102 -1.16 1.39 2.97
N VAL A 103 -0.21 0.63 3.51
CA VAL A 103 0.86 -0.01 2.76
C VAL A 103 0.77 -1.52 2.95
N PHE A 104 0.88 -2.26 1.86
CA PHE A 104 1.05 -3.71 1.81
C PHE A 104 2.48 -3.99 1.38
N GLY A 105 3.26 -4.70 2.20
CA GLY A 105 4.62 -4.90 1.79
C GLY A 105 5.55 -5.48 2.83
N CYS A 106 6.81 -5.45 2.46
CA CYS A 106 7.92 -6.16 3.06
C CYS A 106 7.79 -7.68 2.89
N TRP A 107 8.91 -8.37 2.92
CA TRP A 107 8.98 -9.83 2.90
C TRP A 107 9.89 -10.37 3.99
N THR A 108 11.09 -9.83 4.11
CA THR A 108 12.01 -10.22 5.17
C THR A 108 11.69 -9.54 6.49
N SER A 109 12.02 -10.18 7.61
CA SER A 109 11.89 -9.56 8.92
C SER A 109 12.75 -8.30 9.06
N VAL A 110 13.92 -8.26 8.40
CA VAL A 110 14.78 -7.08 8.43
C VAL A 110 14.18 -5.90 7.66
N SER A 111 13.52 -6.14 6.50
CA SER A 111 12.81 -5.08 5.78
C SER A 111 11.65 -4.53 6.61
N ARG A 112 10.86 -5.42 7.24
CA ARG A 112 9.81 -4.99 8.17
C ARG A 112 10.37 -4.12 9.29
N LYS A 113 11.40 -4.58 9.98
CA LYS A 113 12.00 -3.83 11.11
C LYS A 113 12.56 -2.48 10.68
N SER A 114 13.07 -2.34 9.46
CA SER A 114 13.57 -1.05 8.96
C SER A 114 12.46 -0.01 8.76
N VAL A 115 11.24 -0.43 8.44
CA VAL A 115 10.12 0.48 8.20
C VAL A 115 9.29 0.79 9.45
N LEU A 116 9.34 -0.03 10.50
CA LEU A 116 8.56 0.17 11.73
C LEU A 116 8.66 1.58 12.30
N PRO A 117 9.84 2.20 12.42
CA PRO A 117 9.97 3.57 12.92
C PRO A 117 9.19 4.58 12.08
N VAL A 118 9.18 4.41 10.76
CA VAL A 118 8.48 5.31 9.82
C VAL A 118 6.97 5.20 10.01
N PHE A 119 6.42 3.99 10.11
CA PHE A 119 4.99 3.78 10.33
C PHE A 119 4.53 4.30 11.67
N LYS A 120 5.35 4.16 12.72
CA LYS A 120 5.09 4.72 14.04
C LYS A 120 5.11 6.25 14.03
N GLU A 121 6.14 6.85 13.46
CA GLU A 121 6.32 8.31 13.37
C GLU A 121 5.18 8.97 12.59
N LEU A 122 4.82 8.41 11.43
CA LEU A 122 3.81 8.98 10.54
C LEU A 122 2.39 8.47 10.83
N ASN A 123 2.21 7.66 11.87
CA ASN A 123 0.94 7.06 12.28
C ASN A 123 0.17 6.42 11.10
N SER A 124 0.88 5.69 10.26
CA SER A 124 0.32 4.98 9.11
C SER A 124 0.17 3.49 9.39
N ILE A 125 -0.39 2.73 8.46
CA ILE A 125 -0.70 1.31 8.62
C ILE A 125 0.09 0.47 7.62
N LEU A 126 0.76 -0.58 8.14
CA LEU A 126 1.41 -1.62 7.36
C LEU A 126 0.63 -2.94 7.48
N PHE A 127 0.31 -3.55 6.37
CA PHE A 127 -0.08 -4.95 6.29
C PHE A 127 1.14 -5.77 5.87
N TYR A 128 1.66 -6.56 6.81
CA TYR A 128 2.81 -7.43 6.58
C TYR A 128 2.34 -8.84 6.24
N PRO A 129 2.57 -9.35 5.01
CA PRO A 129 1.89 -10.53 4.50
C PRO A 129 2.55 -11.87 4.82
N VAL A 130 3.74 -11.88 5.37
CA VAL A 130 4.58 -13.08 5.48
C VAL A 130 4.68 -13.56 6.93
N GLN A 131 5.02 -14.84 7.12
CA GLN A 131 5.34 -15.37 8.44
C GLN A 131 6.50 -14.60 9.09
N TYR A 132 6.52 -14.57 10.39
CA TYR A 132 7.54 -13.84 11.14
C TYR A 132 7.86 -14.55 12.46
N GLU A 133 8.91 -14.12 13.12
CA GLU A 133 9.44 -14.72 14.35
C GLU A 133 8.52 -14.56 15.58
N GLY A 134 7.44 -13.82 15.48
CA GLY A 134 6.58 -13.50 16.63
C GLY A 134 7.23 -12.45 17.55
N GLU A 135 6.80 -12.41 18.81
CA GLU A 135 7.35 -11.57 19.88
C GLU A 135 7.45 -10.07 19.54
N GLU A 136 6.66 -9.61 18.58
CA GLU A 136 6.58 -8.23 18.14
C GLU A 136 5.14 -7.79 18.12
N SER A 137 4.86 -6.68 18.79
CA SER A 137 3.56 -6.03 18.79
C SER A 137 3.72 -4.56 18.48
N GLN A 138 3.32 -4.18 17.28
CA GLN A 138 3.33 -2.78 16.83
C GLN A 138 1.92 -2.35 16.45
N ARG A 139 1.44 -1.28 17.08
CA ARG A 139 0.09 -0.74 16.85
C ARG A 139 -0.19 -0.45 15.36
N ASN A 140 0.84 -0.11 14.61
CA ASN A 140 0.74 0.31 13.22
C ASN A 140 0.89 -0.85 12.21
N VAL A 141 1.00 -2.11 12.68
CA VAL A 141 1.24 -3.26 11.81
C VAL A 141 0.18 -4.33 12.01
N PHE A 142 -0.39 -4.77 10.92
CA PHE A 142 -1.19 -5.98 10.84
C PHE A 142 -0.34 -7.12 10.32
N TYR A 143 -0.02 -8.06 11.19
CA TYR A 143 0.71 -9.28 10.87
C TYR A 143 -0.27 -10.31 10.35
N THR A 144 -0.25 -10.59 9.05
CA THR A 144 -1.20 -11.49 8.42
C THR A 144 -0.62 -12.87 8.09
N GLY A 145 0.68 -13.03 8.29
CA GLY A 145 1.38 -14.32 8.19
C GLY A 145 1.45 -15.05 9.53
N ALA A 146 1.85 -16.31 9.46
CA ALA A 146 1.93 -17.18 10.63
C ALA A 146 3.04 -16.75 11.61
N ALA A 147 2.75 -16.86 12.90
CA ALA A 147 3.72 -16.78 13.98
C ALA A 147 4.22 -18.18 14.39
N PRO A 148 5.29 -18.32 15.20
CA PRO A 148 5.85 -19.62 15.57
C PRO A 148 4.87 -20.58 16.21
N ASN A 149 3.92 -20.09 17.01
CA ASN A 149 2.87 -20.91 17.61
C ASN A 149 1.85 -21.48 16.61
N GLN A 150 1.88 -21.02 15.37
CA GLN A 150 1.03 -21.50 14.30
C GLN A 150 1.81 -22.35 13.28
N GLN A 151 3.12 -22.42 13.39
CA GLN A 151 4.00 -23.06 12.41
C GLN A 151 5.09 -23.92 13.06
N ALA A 152 6.12 -23.31 13.64
CA ALA A 152 7.29 -24.01 14.14
C ALA A 152 6.98 -24.85 15.39
N ILE A 153 6.33 -24.29 16.38
CA ILE A 153 6.03 -24.98 17.66
C ILE A 153 5.19 -26.24 17.44
N PRO A 154 4.02 -26.19 16.77
CA PRO A 154 3.23 -27.40 16.57
C PRO A 154 3.93 -28.43 15.67
N ALA A 155 4.83 -28.01 14.78
CA ALA A 155 5.61 -28.93 13.97
C ALA A 155 6.62 -29.72 14.83
N VAL A 156 7.31 -29.03 15.76
CA VAL A 156 8.22 -29.66 16.72
C VAL A 156 7.46 -30.61 17.64
N ASP A 157 6.36 -30.17 18.22
CA ASP A 157 5.54 -30.98 19.11
C ASP A 157 5.04 -32.27 18.41
N TYR A 158 4.58 -32.15 17.17
CA TYR A 158 4.15 -33.28 16.36
C TYR A 158 5.28 -34.28 16.12
N LEU A 159 6.45 -33.81 15.71
CA LEU A 159 7.60 -34.67 15.40
C LEU A 159 8.13 -35.38 16.64
N MET A 160 8.14 -34.73 17.79
CA MET A 160 8.51 -35.34 19.05
C MET A 160 7.52 -36.41 19.50
N ALA A 161 6.21 -36.08 19.44
CA ALA A 161 5.16 -36.97 19.95
C ALA A 161 4.85 -38.15 19.02
N ASN A 162 4.92 -37.98 17.72
CA ASN A 162 4.44 -38.99 16.76
C ASN A 162 5.58 -39.70 15.99
N GLU A 163 6.72 -39.00 15.79
CA GLU A 163 7.84 -39.53 15.03
C GLU A 163 9.05 -39.88 15.91
N GLY A 164 8.96 -39.65 17.20
CA GLY A 164 10.00 -39.96 18.18
C GLY A 164 11.30 -39.18 17.97
N VAL A 165 11.22 -37.97 17.43
CA VAL A 165 12.41 -37.13 17.20
C VAL A 165 12.92 -36.59 18.53
N GLU A 166 14.17 -36.95 18.89
CA GLU A 166 14.85 -36.49 20.14
C GLU A 166 16.00 -35.54 19.86
N ARG A 167 16.51 -35.49 18.62
CA ARG A 167 17.67 -34.70 18.25
C ARG A 167 17.35 -33.72 17.16
N TRP A 168 17.75 -32.49 17.35
CA TRP A 168 17.45 -31.36 16.47
C TRP A 168 18.72 -30.70 15.98
N VAL A 169 18.70 -30.29 14.71
CA VAL A 169 19.69 -29.39 14.12
C VAL A 169 18.96 -28.16 13.65
N LEU A 170 19.32 -27.02 14.19
CA LEU A 170 18.78 -25.72 13.80
C LEU A 170 19.69 -25.11 12.75
N ALA A 171 19.15 -24.81 11.57
CA ALA A 171 19.88 -24.23 10.46
C ALA A 171 19.14 -23.03 9.91
N GLY A 172 19.87 -21.99 9.53
CA GLY A 172 19.28 -20.76 8.96
C GLY A 172 20.33 -19.83 8.41
N THR A 173 19.89 -18.86 7.63
CA THR A 173 20.73 -17.75 7.17
C THR A 173 20.96 -16.74 8.28
N ASP A 174 22.03 -15.97 8.17
CA ASP A 174 22.48 -15.06 9.22
C ASP A 174 21.71 -13.72 9.18
N TYR A 175 20.46 -13.72 9.64
CA TYR A 175 19.66 -12.50 9.83
C TYR A 175 18.56 -12.69 10.88
N VAL A 176 17.73 -11.67 11.12
CA VAL A 176 16.76 -11.58 12.23
C VAL A 176 15.84 -12.79 12.33
N TYR A 177 15.16 -13.18 11.25
CA TYR A 177 14.12 -14.21 11.31
C TYR A 177 14.65 -15.57 11.79
N PRO A 178 15.68 -16.20 11.15
CA PRO A 178 16.15 -17.48 11.62
C PRO A 178 16.84 -17.42 12.99
N ARG A 179 17.55 -16.32 13.30
CA ARG A 179 18.20 -16.18 14.63
C ARG A 179 17.21 -16.13 15.79
N THR A 180 16.01 -15.61 15.54
CA THR A 180 14.96 -15.47 16.58
C THR A 180 14.01 -16.66 16.59
N THR A 181 13.76 -17.29 15.44
CA THR A 181 12.84 -18.43 15.32
C THR A 181 13.48 -19.72 15.82
N ASN A 182 14.78 -19.94 15.58
CA ASN A 182 15.55 -21.11 16.03
C ASN A 182 15.96 -20.99 17.50
#